data_2b643eefac8f27f51bab6830e5f99116
#
_entry.id   2b643eefac8f27f51bab6830e5f99116
#
_cell.length_a   1.000
_cell.length_b   1.000
_cell.length_c   1.000
_cell.angle_alpha   90.00
_cell.angle_beta   90.00
_cell.angle_gamma   90.00
#
_symmetry.space_group_name_H-M   'P 1'
#
loop_
_entity.id
_entity.type
_entity.pdbx_description
1 polymer ?
#
loop_
_entity_poly.entity_id
_entity_poly.type
_entity_poly.pdbx_seq_one_letter_code
_entity_poly.pdbx_strand_id
1 'polypeptide(L)'
;MIDTHLHILPGVDDGPETIQESLALAQALVQESIHSAIVTPHYNDEFPPRSAAEIQERVNVLQQELERYNIPLRLFVGHEALIRPGLVEDIQAGRLATLNHSRYLLLELWYSTWLPETERVIFELQGYGIVPVIAHPERYRAIQKDPARLAALVRQGALAQLTTSSLIGMQGNTARHCAEVLLKRGLIHCMASDAHGLQRRPPGVLLGLQRASALLGQGHVYQMTEKCPASIVNNEVFNFAQPNKRF
;
A
#
# COMPACT_ATOMS: atom_id res chain seq x y z
N MET A 1 -1.84 8.89 11.91
CA MET A 1 -1.12 8.03 10.93
C MET A 1 -1.59 8.35 9.51
N ILE A 2 -0.72 8.15 8.52
CA ILE A 2 -1.07 8.24 7.10
C ILE A 2 -1.14 6.82 6.54
N ASP A 3 -2.29 6.43 5.99
CA ASP A 3 -2.48 5.16 5.32
C ASP A 3 -2.11 5.26 3.84
N THR A 4 -1.23 4.42 3.35
CA THR A 4 -0.72 4.48 1.96
C THR A 4 -1.37 3.45 1.03
N HIS A 5 -2.38 2.70 1.52
CA HIS A 5 -3.03 1.65 0.76
C HIS A 5 -4.47 1.43 1.25
N LEU A 6 -5.45 1.90 0.47
CA LEU A 6 -6.86 1.92 0.87
C LEU A 6 -7.79 1.80 -0.35
N HIS A 7 -8.75 0.88 -0.29
CA HIS A 7 -9.83 0.71 -1.25
C HIS A 7 -11.14 1.22 -0.65
N ILE A 8 -11.45 2.49 -0.88
CA ILE A 8 -12.60 3.18 -0.25
C ILE A 8 -13.58 3.80 -1.26
N LEU A 9 -13.24 3.84 -2.55
CA LEU A 9 -14.11 4.46 -3.55
C LEU A 9 -15.31 3.57 -3.87
N PRO A 10 -16.55 4.10 -3.83
CA PRO A 10 -17.73 3.28 -4.06
C PRO A 10 -17.83 2.80 -5.52
N GLY A 11 -18.00 1.48 -5.71
CA GLY A 11 -18.23 0.86 -7.01
C GLY A 11 -17.07 0.98 -7.99
N VAL A 12 -15.82 0.99 -7.49
CA VAL A 12 -14.61 1.11 -8.32
C VAL A 12 -13.91 -0.25 -8.48
N ASP A 13 -13.74 -0.96 -7.39
CA ASP A 13 -13.08 -2.27 -7.29
C ASP A 13 -13.82 -3.17 -6.29
N ASP A 14 -13.12 -4.06 -5.58
CA ASP A 14 -13.68 -4.94 -4.55
C ASP A 14 -13.81 -4.28 -3.16
N GLY A 15 -13.68 -2.94 -3.09
CA GLY A 15 -13.98 -2.12 -1.93
C GLY A 15 -15.49 -1.90 -1.72
N PRO A 16 -15.90 -0.79 -1.09
CA PRO A 16 -17.30 -0.44 -0.87
C PRO A 16 -18.13 -0.38 -2.16
N GLU A 17 -19.36 -0.84 -2.12
CA GLU A 17 -20.28 -0.72 -3.26
C GLU A 17 -21.01 0.64 -3.26
N THR A 18 -21.23 1.20 -2.07
CA THR A 18 -22.02 2.42 -1.87
C THR A 18 -21.23 3.51 -1.13
N ILE A 19 -21.69 4.76 -1.29
CA ILE A 19 -21.13 5.90 -0.55
C ILE A 19 -21.29 5.73 0.97
N GLN A 20 -22.38 5.12 1.43
CA GLN A 20 -22.64 4.86 2.84
C GLN A 20 -21.62 3.90 3.43
N GLU A 21 -21.24 2.85 2.70
CA GLU A 21 -20.18 1.92 3.10
C GLU A 21 -18.81 2.61 3.12
N SER A 22 -18.53 3.49 2.14
CA SER A 22 -17.31 4.30 2.14
C SER A 22 -17.22 5.22 3.37
N LEU A 23 -18.32 5.90 3.72
CA LEU A 23 -18.40 6.75 4.91
C LEU A 23 -18.22 5.94 6.20
N ALA A 24 -18.84 4.76 6.30
CA ALA A 24 -18.67 3.87 7.44
C ALA A 24 -17.22 3.38 7.58
N LEU A 25 -16.58 3.02 6.46
CA LEU A 25 -15.16 2.64 6.45
C LEU A 25 -14.28 3.81 6.87
N ALA A 26 -14.53 5.02 6.37
CA ALA A 26 -13.79 6.22 6.75
C ALA A 26 -13.89 6.52 8.25
N GLN A 27 -15.08 6.37 8.85
CA GLN A 27 -15.27 6.52 10.29
C GLN A 27 -14.45 5.49 11.08
N ALA A 28 -14.42 4.24 10.65
CA ALA A 28 -13.62 3.20 11.30
C ALA A 28 -12.11 3.49 11.21
N LEU A 29 -11.63 3.99 10.05
CA LEU A 29 -10.23 4.40 9.89
C LEU A 29 -9.86 5.54 10.85
N VAL A 30 -10.72 6.55 10.99
CA VAL A 30 -10.51 7.65 11.95
C VAL A 30 -10.47 7.15 13.39
N GLN A 31 -11.34 6.21 13.76
CA GLN A 31 -11.32 5.57 15.08
C GLN A 31 -10.01 4.82 15.35
N GLU A 32 -9.36 4.31 14.30
CA GLU A 32 -8.03 3.69 14.37
C GLU A 32 -6.88 4.70 14.20
N SER A 33 -7.14 6.01 14.39
CA SER A 33 -6.15 7.10 14.35
C SER A 33 -5.52 7.34 12.98
N ILE A 34 -6.22 7.00 11.90
CA ILE A 34 -5.85 7.37 10.54
C ILE A 34 -6.49 8.72 10.21
N HIS A 35 -5.68 9.72 9.88
CA HIS A 35 -6.13 11.09 9.57
C HIS A 35 -5.98 11.44 8.10
N SER A 36 -5.18 10.65 7.38
CA SER A 36 -4.97 10.82 5.95
C SER A 36 -4.78 9.46 5.30
N ALA A 37 -5.27 9.29 4.07
CA ALA A 37 -5.11 8.05 3.31
C ALA A 37 -4.88 8.33 1.83
N ILE A 38 -4.04 7.51 1.19
CA ILE A 38 -3.95 7.44 -0.25
C ILE A 38 -4.91 6.35 -0.72
N VAL A 39 -5.87 6.77 -1.53
CA VAL A 39 -6.85 5.87 -2.15
C VAL A 39 -6.18 5.18 -3.32
N THR A 40 -6.14 3.86 -3.30
CA THR A 40 -5.37 3.04 -4.24
C THR A 40 -6.22 1.94 -4.86
N PRO A 41 -7.28 2.27 -5.63
CA PRO A 41 -8.06 1.24 -6.28
C PRO A 41 -7.18 0.42 -7.22
N HIS A 42 -7.58 -0.83 -7.44
CA HIS A 42 -6.86 -1.74 -8.32
C HIS A 42 -6.74 -1.20 -9.75
N TYR A 43 -5.52 -1.30 -10.30
CA TYR A 43 -5.21 -1.07 -11.70
C TYR A 43 -4.71 -2.39 -12.32
N ASN A 44 -5.66 -3.20 -12.76
CA ASN A 44 -5.45 -4.53 -13.34
C ASN A 44 -6.55 -4.84 -14.38
N ASP A 45 -6.55 -6.06 -14.91
CA ASP A 45 -7.53 -6.48 -15.92
C ASP A 45 -8.82 -7.07 -15.29
N GLU A 46 -8.91 -7.19 -13.96
CA GLU A 46 -10.07 -7.72 -13.26
C GLU A 46 -11.19 -6.67 -13.13
N PHE A 47 -10.81 -5.41 -12.98
CA PHE A 47 -11.73 -4.30 -12.85
C PHE A 47 -11.70 -3.38 -14.08
N PRO A 48 -12.82 -2.70 -14.42
CA PRO A 48 -12.82 -1.76 -15.52
C PRO A 48 -11.72 -0.69 -15.36
N PRO A 49 -10.89 -0.47 -16.39
CA PRO A 49 -9.81 0.50 -16.30
C PRO A 49 -10.35 1.89 -16.07
N ARG A 50 -9.79 2.61 -15.10
CA ARG A 50 -10.10 4.00 -14.81
C ARG A 50 -8.82 4.82 -14.85
N SER A 51 -8.88 5.96 -15.52
CA SER A 51 -7.73 6.87 -15.61
C SER A 51 -7.43 7.54 -14.27
N ALA A 52 -6.20 8.06 -14.13
CA ALA A 52 -5.79 8.85 -12.98
C ALA A 52 -6.74 10.05 -12.74
N ALA A 53 -7.22 10.67 -13.81
CA ALA A 53 -8.16 11.82 -13.73
C ALA A 53 -9.54 11.38 -13.19
N GLU A 54 -10.07 10.25 -13.65
CA GLU A 54 -11.35 9.70 -13.14
C GLU A 54 -11.25 9.33 -11.65
N ILE A 55 -10.14 8.72 -11.22
CA ILE A 55 -9.95 8.41 -9.80
C ILE A 55 -9.81 9.69 -8.98
N GLN A 56 -9.07 10.70 -9.48
CA GLN A 56 -8.98 12.01 -8.81
C GLN A 56 -10.35 12.66 -8.62
N GLU A 57 -11.22 12.62 -9.64
CA GLU A 57 -12.57 13.16 -9.55
C GLU A 57 -13.40 12.43 -8.47
N ARG A 58 -13.34 11.08 -8.44
CA ARG A 58 -14.03 10.29 -7.43
C ARG A 58 -13.51 10.53 -6.02
N VAL A 59 -12.20 10.70 -5.86
CA VAL A 59 -11.59 11.10 -4.59
C VAL A 59 -12.12 12.45 -4.14
N ASN A 60 -12.23 13.43 -5.03
CA ASN A 60 -12.76 14.76 -4.72
C ASN A 60 -14.24 14.68 -4.28
N VAL A 61 -15.06 13.87 -4.97
CA VAL A 61 -16.47 13.68 -4.62
C VAL A 61 -16.57 13.02 -3.23
N LEU A 62 -15.82 11.96 -2.96
CA LEU A 62 -15.83 11.32 -1.64
C LEU A 62 -15.31 12.26 -0.55
N GLN A 63 -14.28 13.07 -0.82
CA GLN A 63 -13.76 14.07 0.12
C GLN A 63 -14.84 15.08 0.53
N GLN A 64 -15.65 15.58 -0.42
CA GLN A 64 -16.77 16.48 -0.13
C GLN A 64 -17.83 15.82 0.78
N GLU A 65 -18.13 14.54 0.54
CA GLU A 65 -19.06 13.81 1.41
C GLU A 65 -18.47 13.59 2.82
N LEU A 66 -17.16 13.29 2.95
CA LEU A 66 -16.50 13.19 4.25
C LEU A 66 -16.61 14.52 5.03
N GLU A 67 -16.39 15.65 4.36
CA GLU A 67 -16.52 16.98 4.95
C GLU A 67 -17.97 17.26 5.38
N ARG A 68 -18.94 16.93 4.53
CA ARG A 68 -20.38 17.07 4.82
C ARG A 68 -20.81 16.30 6.08
N TYR A 69 -20.22 15.11 6.29
CA TYR A 69 -20.50 14.27 7.46
C TYR A 69 -19.54 14.50 8.63
N ASN A 70 -18.67 15.52 8.56
CA ASN A 70 -17.67 15.87 9.57
C ASN A 70 -16.75 14.68 9.92
N ILE A 71 -16.36 13.88 8.93
CA ILE A 71 -15.39 12.77 9.08
C ILE A 71 -13.99 13.34 8.76
N PRO A 72 -13.09 13.47 9.76
CA PRO A 72 -11.80 14.12 9.60
C PRO A 72 -10.74 13.21 8.95
N LEU A 73 -11.02 12.69 7.78
CA LEU A 73 -10.11 11.89 6.95
C LEU A 73 -9.79 12.65 5.67
N ARG A 74 -8.50 12.95 5.45
CA ARG A 74 -8.02 13.54 4.20
C ARG A 74 -7.63 12.46 3.20
N LEU A 75 -8.15 12.56 1.98
CA LEU A 75 -7.86 11.61 0.91
C LEU A 75 -6.87 12.17 -0.11
N PHE A 76 -6.00 11.29 -0.62
CA PHE A 76 -5.09 11.51 -1.73
C PHE A 76 -5.34 10.45 -2.81
N VAL A 77 -4.93 10.76 -4.05
CA VAL A 77 -5.10 9.86 -5.20
C VAL A 77 -3.91 8.90 -5.34
N GLY A 78 -4.18 7.69 -5.82
CA GLY A 78 -3.20 6.71 -6.25
C GLY A 78 -3.87 5.53 -6.93
N HIS A 79 -3.10 4.54 -7.29
CA HIS A 79 -3.56 3.20 -7.70
C HIS A 79 -2.68 2.14 -7.08
N GLU A 80 -3.24 0.95 -6.87
CA GLU A 80 -2.49 -0.29 -6.71
C GLU A 80 -2.36 -0.96 -8.08
N ALA A 81 -1.16 -0.91 -8.67
CA ALA A 81 -0.92 -1.43 -10.01
C ALA A 81 -0.44 -2.89 -9.96
N LEU A 82 -1.14 -3.80 -10.65
CA LEU A 82 -0.62 -5.14 -10.86
C LEU A 82 0.58 -5.08 -11.80
N ILE A 83 1.67 -5.74 -11.40
CA ILE A 83 2.92 -5.76 -12.15
C ILE A 83 2.73 -6.35 -13.56
N ARG A 84 3.12 -5.58 -14.57
CA ARG A 84 3.13 -5.97 -15.99
C ARG A 84 4.04 -5.02 -16.78
N PRO A 85 4.49 -5.38 -17.98
CA PRO A 85 5.10 -4.44 -18.92
C PRO A 85 4.15 -3.29 -19.28
N GLY A 86 4.69 -2.11 -19.61
CA GLY A 86 3.90 -0.96 -20.06
C GLY A 86 3.38 -0.03 -18.94
N LEU A 87 3.75 -0.24 -17.67
CA LEU A 87 3.32 0.63 -16.57
C LEU A 87 3.89 2.05 -16.70
N VAL A 88 5.08 2.22 -17.26
CA VAL A 88 5.67 3.55 -17.51
C VAL A 88 4.84 4.33 -18.52
N GLU A 89 4.46 3.69 -19.63
CA GLU A 89 3.61 4.28 -20.66
C GLU A 89 2.22 4.61 -20.11
N ASP A 90 1.70 3.82 -19.17
CA ASP A 90 0.43 4.10 -18.52
C ASP A 90 0.50 5.32 -17.61
N ILE A 91 1.59 5.49 -16.87
CA ILE A 91 1.84 6.69 -16.05
C ILE A 91 1.96 7.92 -16.95
N GLN A 92 2.77 7.85 -17.99
CA GLN A 92 2.99 8.97 -18.92
C GLN A 92 1.72 9.40 -19.66
N ALA A 93 0.86 8.46 -19.98
CA ALA A 93 -0.41 8.70 -20.64
C ALA A 93 -1.54 9.13 -19.67
N GLY A 94 -1.26 9.24 -18.36
CA GLY A 94 -2.26 9.60 -17.34
C GLY A 94 -3.31 8.52 -17.08
N ARG A 95 -3.05 7.28 -17.50
CA ARG A 95 -3.94 6.14 -17.21
C ARG A 95 -3.72 5.60 -15.80
N LEU A 96 -2.49 5.61 -15.32
CA LEU A 96 -2.09 5.11 -14.00
C LEU A 96 -1.62 6.26 -13.11
N ALA A 97 -2.22 6.43 -11.93
CA ALA A 97 -1.78 7.39 -10.93
C ALA A 97 -0.71 6.78 -10.01
N THR A 98 0.39 7.49 -9.81
CA THR A 98 1.32 7.25 -8.72
C THR A 98 0.73 7.74 -7.39
N LEU A 99 1.31 7.37 -6.25
CA LEU A 99 0.84 7.75 -4.93
C LEU A 99 0.93 9.27 -4.74
N ASN A 100 -0.22 9.96 -4.70
CA ASN A 100 -0.36 11.42 -4.63
C ASN A 100 0.49 12.17 -5.68
N HIS A 101 0.53 11.69 -6.93
CA HIS A 101 1.34 12.24 -8.02
C HIS A 101 2.85 12.34 -7.69
N SER A 102 3.32 11.59 -6.70
CA SER A 102 4.72 11.52 -6.31
C SER A 102 5.50 10.53 -7.20
N ARG A 103 6.79 10.39 -6.95
CA ARG A 103 7.63 9.37 -7.59
C ARG A 103 7.30 7.94 -7.17
N TYR A 104 6.43 7.70 -6.22
CA TYR A 104 6.15 6.39 -5.63
C TYR A 104 4.95 5.73 -6.30
N LEU A 105 5.10 4.47 -6.71
CA LEU A 105 4.02 3.64 -7.26
C LEU A 105 3.79 2.44 -6.36
N LEU A 106 2.56 2.24 -5.89
CA LEU A 106 2.17 1.02 -5.20
C LEU A 106 2.04 -0.10 -6.23
N LEU A 107 2.85 -1.14 -6.07
CA LEU A 107 3.01 -2.22 -7.04
C LEU A 107 2.63 -3.56 -6.43
N GLU A 108 1.55 -4.15 -6.95
CA GLU A 108 1.12 -5.50 -6.61
C GLU A 108 1.85 -6.53 -7.48
N LEU A 109 2.32 -7.62 -6.84
CA LEU A 109 2.90 -8.75 -7.55
C LEU A 109 1.88 -9.89 -7.66
N TRP A 110 2.18 -10.91 -8.48
CA TRP A 110 1.33 -12.09 -8.59
C TRP A 110 1.41 -12.97 -7.35
N TYR A 111 0.27 -13.31 -6.74
CA TYR A 111 0.20 -14.06 -5.49
C TYR A 111 0.87 -15.42 -5.53
N SER A 112 0.65 -16.17 -6.61
CA SER A 112 1.07 -17.57 -6.75
C SER A 112 2.36 -17.76 -7.51
N THR A 113 2.76 -16.78 -8.31
CA THR A 113 3.84 -16.92 -9.28
C THR A 113 4.80 -15.73 -9.20
N TRP A 114 6.09 -16.00 -9.27
CA TRP A 114 7.11 -14.99 -9.50
C TRP A 114 7.40 -14.95 -11.00
N LEU A 115 7.02 -13.85 -11.63
CA LEU A 115 7.22 -13.71 -13.06
C LEU A 115 8.70 -13.46 -13.38
N PRO A 116 9.24 -14.06 -14.47
CA PRO A 116 10.62 -13.82 -14.88
C PRO A 116 10.94 -12.35 -15.17
N GLU A 117 9.93 -11.57 -15.58
CA GLU A 117 10.03 -10.15 -15.90
C GLU A 117 9.91 -9.23 -14.68
N THR A 118 9.66 -9.73 -13.48
CA THR A 118 9.43 -8.92 -12.27
C THR A 118 10.56 -7.91 -12.06
N GLU A 119 11.80 -8.37 -12.04
CA GLU A 119 12.96 -7.50 -11.84
C GLU A 119 13.16 -6.51 -12.98
N ARG A 120 12.85 -6.92 -14.21
CA ARG A 120 12.95 -6.06 -15.40
C ARG A 120 11.94 -4.90 -15.35
N VAL A 121 10.68 -5.16 -14.99
CA VAL A 121 9.64 -4.11 -14.86
C VAL A 121 9.99 -3.13 -13.75
N ILE A 122 10.49 -3.63 -12.61
CA ILE A 122 10.95 -2.78 -11.51
C ILE A 122 12.13 -1.91 -11.94
N PHE A 123 13.13 -2.48 -12.63
CA PHE A 123 14.26 -1.73 -13.16
C PHE A 123 13.83 -0.67 -14.19
N GLU A 124 12.86 -0.98 -15.04
CA GLU A 124 12.29 -0.05 -16.01
C GLU A 124 11.62 1.14 -15.31
N LEU A 125 10.73 0.90 -14.33
CA LEU A 125 10.12 1.96 -13.51
C LEU A 125 11.19 2.87 -12.87
N GLN A 126 12.23 2.29 -12.29
CA GLN A 126 13.32 3.04 -11.66
C GLN A 126 14.12 3.87 -12.67
N GLY A 127 14.31 3.38 -13.89
CA GLY A 127 14.93 4.13 -14.99
C GLY A 127 14.19 5.42 -15.36
N TYR A 128 12.89 5.46 -15.09
CA TYR A 128 12.03 6.65 -15.25
C TYR A 128 11.85 7.46 -13.96
N GLY A 129 12.63 7.15 -12.92
CA GLY A 129 12.59 7.88 -11.65
C GLY A 129 11.41 7.48 -10.74
N ILE A 130 10.70 6.41 -11.06
CA ILE A 130 9.62 5.87 -10.24
C ILE A 130 10.20 4.90 -9.20
N VAL A 131 9.82 5.07 -7.95
CA VAL A 131 10.20 4.19 -6.83
C VAL A 131 9.05 3.20 -6.58
N PRO A 132 9.22 1.90 -6.90
CA PRO A 132 8.20 0.91 -6.60
C PRO A 132 8.04 0.71 -5.08
N VAL A 133 6.81 0.69 -4.61
CA VAL A 133 6.43 0.30 -3.25
C VAL A 133 5.71 -1.04 -3.36
N ILE A 134 6.39 -2.13 -3.01
CA ILE A 134 5.81 -3.48 -3.11
C ILE A 134 4.70 -3.63 -2.08
N ALA A 135 3.47 -3.81 -2.55
CA ALA A 135 2.28 -4.00 -1.72
C ALA A 135 2.33 -5.36 -1.01
N HIS A 136 1.93 -5.42 0.24
CA HIS A 136 1.71 -6.65 1.03
C HIS A 136 2.64 -7.85 0.69
N PRO A 137 3.98 -7.69 0.73
CA PRO A 137 4.93 -8.72 0.32
C PRO A 137 4.79 -10.03 1.11
N GLU A 138 4.24 -9.96 2.33
CA GLU A 138 3.98 -11.10 3.18
C GLU A 138 2.93 -12.07 2.62
N ARG A 139 2.14 -11.65 1.63
CA ARG A 139 1.07 -12.45 1.03
C ARG A 139 1.53 -13.26 -0.18
N TYR A 140 2.69 -12.93 -0.79
CA TYR A 140 3.18 -13.63 -2.00
C TYR A 140 3.88 -14.94 -1.66
N ARG A 141 3.44 -16.05 -2.26
CA ARG A 141 4.01 -17.39 -2.03
C ARG A 141 5.52 -17.45 -2.29
N ALA A 142 6.01 -16.72 -3.27
CA ALA A 142 7.43 -16.69 -3.60
C ALA A 142 8.27 -16.07 -2.48
N ILE A 143 7.79 -14.97 -1.86
CA ILE A 143 8.45 -14.28 -0.75
C ILE A 143 8.30 -15.07 0.56
N GLN A 144 7.13 -15.69 0.79
CA GLN A 144 6.91 -16.58 1.94
C GLN A 144 7.91 -17.74 1.96
N LYS A 145 8.23 -18.31 0.79
CA LYS A 145 9.21 -19.39 0.65
C LYS A 145 10.65 -18.89 0.72
N ASP A 146 10.90 -17.72 0.15
CA ASP A 146 12.24 -17.14 0.04
C ASP A 146 12.21 -15.60 0.21
N PRO A 147 12.32 -15.09 1.44
CA PRO A 147 12.38 -13.65 1.70
C PRO A 147 13.56 -12.92 1.06
N ALA A 148 14.59 -13.64 0.59
CA ALA A 148 15.71 -13.02 -0.11
C ALA A 148 15.30 -12.38 -1.44
N ARG A 149 14.18 -12.81 -2.03
CA ARG A 149 13.59 -12.17 -3.22
C ARG A 149 13.21 -10.72 -2.94
N LEU A 150 12.46 -10.47 -1.85
CA LEU A 150 12.14 -9.10 -1.44
C LEU A 150 13.41 -8.31 -1.10
N ALA A 151 14.35 -8.93 -0.38
CA ALA A 151 15.61 -8.27 -0.06
C ALA A 151 16.41 -7.85 -1.30
N ALA A 152 16.34 -8.59 -2.40
CA ALA A 152 16.95 -8.22 -3.67
C ALA A 152 16.31 -6.94 -4.24
N LEU A 153 14.98 -6.86 -4.27
CA LEU A 153 14.24 -5.67 -4.74
C LEU A 153 14.52 -4.45 -3.86
N VAL A 154 14.54 -4.62 -2.54
CA VAL A 154 14.86 -3.54 -1.59
C VAL A 154 16.28 -3.02 -1.77
N ARG A 155 17.27 -3.90 -1.99
CA ARG A 155 18.65 -3.48 -2.31
C ARG A 155 18.75 -2.70 -3.62
N GLN A 156 17.86 -2.96 -4.57
CA GLN A 156 17.74 -2.21 -5.81
C GLN A 156 17.01 -0.86 -5.65
N GLY A 157 16.50 -0.55 -4.45
CA GLY A 157 15.84 0.73 -4.15
C GLY A 157 14.30 0.69 -4.15
N ALA A 158 13.69 -0.50 -4.26
CA ALA A 158 12.25 -0.61 -4.02
C ALA A 158 11.94 -0.47 -2.52
N LEU A 159 10.78 0.12 -2.19
CA LEU A 159 10.21 0.07 -0.86
C LEU A 159 9.26 -1.14 -0.73
N ALA A 160 8.85 -1.44 0.49
CA ALA A 160 7.87 -2.48 0.75
C ALA A 160 6.87 -2.02 1.83
N GLN A 161 5.58 -2.23 1.56
CA GLN A 161 4.47 -1.88 2.43
C GLN A 161 3.82 -3.15 2.96
N LEU A 162 3.74 -3.30 4.28
CA LEU A 162 3.12 -4.42 4.96
C LEU A 162 1.67 -4.08 5.33
N THR A 163 0.76 -5.04 5.13
CA THR A 163 -0.62 -4.92 5.62
C THR A 163 -0.69 -5.21 7.12
N THR A 164 -1.18 -4.25 7.91
CA THR A 164 -1.22 -4.32 9.38
C THR A 164 -1.99 -5.53 9.89
N SER A 165 -3.12 -5.85 9.27
CA SER A 165 -3.97 -6.99 9.63
C SER A 165 -3.31 -8.37 9.42
N SER A 166 -2.24 -8.45 8.61
CA SER A 166 -1.44 -9.67 8.48
C SER A 166 -0.77 -10.06 9.80
N LEU A 167 -0.33 -9.09 10.61
CA LEU A 167 0.34 -9.34 11.89
C LEU A 167 -0.57 -9.95 12.96
N ILE A 168 -1.88 -9.77 12.83
CA ILE A 168 -2.89 -10.38 13.71
C ILE A 168 -3.53 -11.62 13.11
N GLY A 169 -3.02 -12.09 11.96
CA GLY A 169 -3.41 -13.35 11.34
C GLY A 169 -4.66 -13.31 10.47
N MET A 170 -5.21 -12.13 10.17
CA MET A 170 -6.41 -12.01 9.31
C MET A 170 -6.16 -12.49 7.87
N GLN A 171 -4.89 -12.51 7.42
CA GLN A 171 -4.46 -13.04 6.12
C GLN A 171 -3.90 -14.48 6.23
N GLY A 172 -4.16 -15.15 7.37
CA GLY A 172 -3.69 -16.51 7.65
C GLY A 172 -2.31 -16.57 8.32
N ASN A 173 -2.03 -17.73 8.92
CA ASN A 173 -0.82 -17.93 9.73
C ASN A 173 0.48 -17.83 8.92
N THR A 174 0.47 -18.24 7.65
CA THR A 174 1.66 -18.16 6.77
C THR A 174 2.01 -16.72 6.48
N ALA A 175 1.02 -15.87 6.15
CA ALA A 175 1.23 -14.44 5.94
C ALA A 175 1.71 -13.74 7.23
N ARG A 176 1.10 -14.07 8.38
CA ARG A 176 1.54 -13.55 9.68
C ARG A 176 3.00 -13.90 9.97
N HIS A 177 3.38 -15.16 9.81
CA HIS A 177 4.77 -15.58 10.03
C HIS A 177 5.73 -14.84 9.11
N CYS A 178 5.40 -14.75 7.82
CA CYS A 178 6.19 -14.01 6.84
C CYS A 178 6.31 -12.52 7.22
N ALA A 179 5.20 -11.87 7.59
CA ALA A 179 5.19 -10.47 8.05
C ALA A 179 6.18 -10.24 9.20
N GLU A 180 6.15 -11.09 10.23
CA GLU A 180 7.08 -11.00 11.37
C GLU A 180 8.55 -11.20 10.96
N VAL A 181 8.81 -12.12 10.02
CA VAL A 181 10.16 -12.34 9.47
C VAL A 181 10.65 -11.10 8.69
N LEU A 182 9.81 -10.56 7.81
CA LEU A 182 10.16 -9.39 7.00
C LEU A 182 10.44 -8.15 7.87
N LEU A 183 9.61 -7.92 8.90
CA LEU A 183 9.82 -6.84 9.87
C LEU A 183 11.16 -6.99 10.60
N LYS A 184 11.43 -8.15 11.19
CA LYS A 184 12.68 -8.42 11.93
C LYS A 184 13.93 -8.29 11.06
N ARG A 185 13.80 -8.51 9.76
CA ARG A 185 14.89 -8.35 8.78
C ARG A 185 15.05 -6.91 8.28
N GLY A 186 14.20 -5.96 8.69
CA GLY A 186 14.24 -4.58 8.23
C GLY A 186 13.90 -4.41 6.75
N LEU A 187 13.03 -5.28 6.20
CA LEU A 187 12.64 -5.27 4.81
C LEU A 187 11.35 -4.48 4.55
N ILE A 188 10.68 -4.02 5.62
CA ILE A 188 9.43 -3.24 5.53
C ILE A 188 9.72 -1.77 5.82
N HIS A 189 9.18 -0.89 5.00
CA HIS A 189 9.39 0.55 5.03
C HIS A 189 8.16 1.32 5.47
N CYS A 190 6.97 0.85 5.09
CA CYS A 190 5.70 1.42 5.54
C CYS A 190 4.68 0.33 5.88
N MET A 191 3.68 0.71 6.67
CA MET A 191 2.57 -0.14 7.07
C MET A 191 1.27 0.57 6.71
N ALA A 192 0.30 -0.18 6.16
CA ALA A 192 -0.98 0.34 5.71
C ALA A 192 -2.12 -0.63 6.07
N SER A 193 -3.37 -0.17 5.92
CA SER A 193 -4.53 -1.00 6.25
C SER A 193 -4.84 -2.03 5.19
N ASP A 194 -4.73 -1.66 3.92
CA ASP A 194 -5.28 -2.42 2.79
C ASP A 194 -6.77 -2.76 3.02
N ALA A 195 -7.50 -1.78 3.60
CA ALA A 195 -8.89 -1.98 3.98
C ALA A 195 -9.82 -1.85 2.77
N HIS A 196 -10.84 -2.72 2.70
CA HIS A 196 -11.83 -2.78 1.62
C HIS A 196 -13.28 -2.68 2.12
N GLY A 197 -13.49 -2.61 3.44
CA GLY A 197 -14.80 -2.51 4.06
C GLY A 197 -14.81 -3.11 5.46
N LEU A 198 -15.94 -3.00 6.14
CA LEU A 198 -16.02 -3.41 7.55
C LEU A 198 -16.18 -4.91 7.76
N GLN A 199 -16.66 -5.64 6.75
CA GLN A 199 -16.98 -7.07 6.88
C GLN A 199 -15.89 -7.99 6.34
N ARG A 200 -15.39 -7.74 5.14
CA ARG A 200 -14.42 -8.62 4.46
C ARG A 200 -12.98 -8.34 4.86
N ARG A 201 -12.54 -7.08 4.72
CA ARG A 201 -11.19 -6.61 5.03
C ARG A 201 -11.27 -5.32 5.84
N PRO A 202 -11.59 -5.40 7.15
CA PRO A 202 -11.62 -4.21 8.02
C PRO A 202 -10.19 -3.68 8.25
N PRO A 203 -10.05 -2.42 8.69
CA PRO A 203 -8.74 -1.79 8.87
C PRO A 203 -7.77 -2.60 9.73
N GLY A 204 -8.14 -2.96 10.96
CA GLY A 204 -7.32 -3.78 11.88
C GLY A 204 -5.94 -3.18 12.19
N VAL A 205 -5.84 -1.86 12.13
CA VAL A 205 -4.56 -1.14 12.18
C VAL A 205 -3.99 -1.13 13.58
N LEU A 206 -4.78 -0.72 14.57
CA LEU A 206 -4.27 -0.57 15.94
C LEU A 206 -3.69 -1.86 16.51
N LEU A 207 -4.36 -2.99 16.32
CA LEU A 207 -3.88 -4.29 16.79
C LEU A 207 -2.61 -4.73 16.05
N GLY A 208 -2.55 -4.49 14.74
CA GLY A 208 -1.36 -4.75 13.94
C GLY A 208 -0.16 -3.91 14.39
N LEU A 209 -0.37 -2.62 14.66
CA LEU A 209 0.67 -1.71 15.16
C LEU A 209 1.14 -2.09 16.58
N GLN A 210 0.24 -2.53 17.46
CA GLN A 210 0.62 -3.06 18.77
C GLN A 210 1.54 -4.28 18.63
N ARG A 211 1.23 -5.18 17.70
CA ARG A 211 2.07 -6.35 17.42
C ARG A 211 3.43 -5.94 16.85
N ALA A 212 3.47 -5.01 15.90
CA ALA A 212 4.71 -4.48 15.33
C ALA A 212 5.57 -3.79 16.39
N SER A 213 4.94 -2.98 17.27
CA SER A 213 5.63 -2.30 18.36
C SER A 213 6.24 -3.28 19.37
N ALA A 214 5.55 -4.38 19.66
CA ALA A 214 6.10 -5.44 20.53
C ALA A 214 7.31 -6.16 19.89
N LEU A 215 7.41 -6.18 18.55
CA LEU A 215 8.51 -6.82 17.83
C LEU A 215 9.72 -5.90 17.65
N LEU A 216 9.51 -4.62 17.37
CA LEU A 216 10.53 -3.67 16.90
C LEU A 216 10.68 -2.42 17.77
N GLY A 217 9.74 -2.15 18.67
CA GLY A 217 9.64 -0.90 19.43
C GLY A 217 8.90 0.21 18.66
N GLN A 218 8.37 1.19 19.43
CA GLN A 218 7.52 2.27 18.91
C GLN A 218 8.22 3.18 17.91
N GLY A 219 9.54 3.41 18.05
CA GLY A 219 10.30 4.25 17.13
C GLY A 219 10.30 3.72 15.69
N HIS A 220 10.39 2.40 15.50
CA HIS A 220 10.32 1.79 14.17
C HIS A 220 8.90 1.87 13.59
N VAL A 221 7.88 1.66 14.42
CA VAL A 221 6.48 1.79 13.99
C VAL A 221 6.21 3.22 13.53
N TYR A 222 6.67 4.24 14.28
CA TYR A 222 6.55 5.65 13.87
C TYR A 222 7.21 5.94 12.51
N GLN A 223 8.39 5.37 12.24
CA GLN A 223 9.02 5.50 10.93
C GLN A 223 8.13 4.94 9.80
N MET A 224 7.50 3.78 10.04
CA MET A 224 6.70 3.07 9.04
C MET A 224 5.28 3.62 8.87
N THR A 225 4.73 4.36 9.85
CA THR A 225 3.34 4.86 9.82
C THR A 225 3.23 6.36 9.63
N GLU A 226 4.31 7.10 9.87
CA GLU A 226 4.34 8.56 9.76
C GLU A 226 5.43 9.04 8.80
N LYS A 227 6.70 8.68 9.03
CA LYS A 227 7.81 9.26 8.27
C LYS A 227 7.86 8.80 6.82
N CYS A 228 7.83 7.49 6.60
CA CYS A 228 7.81 6.95 5.24
C CYS A 228 6.54 7.38 4.48
N PRO A 229 5.32 7.24 5.02
CA PRO A 229 4.11 7.74 4.38
C PRO A 229 4.13 9.24 4.08
N ALA A 230 4.64 10.06 5.00
CA ALA A 230 4.77 11.51 4.77
C ALA A 230 5.72 11.81 3.59
N SER A 231 6.87 11.12 3.52
CA SER A 231 7.79 11.27 2.37
C SER A 231 7.14 10.87 1.06
N ILE A 232 6.30 9.81 1.06
CA ILE A 232 5.53 9.40 -0.13
C ILE A 232 4.56 10.51 -0.56
N VAL A 233 3.74 11.02 0.37
CA VAL A 233 2.74 12.05 0.09
C VAL A 233 3.39 13.36 -0.38
N ASN A 234 4.53 13.74 0.21
CA ASN A 234 5.23 14.99 -0.10
C ASN A 234 6.21 14.87 -1.28
N ASN A 235 6.32 13.70 -1.92
CA ASN A 235 7.30 13.42 -2.98
C ASN A 235 8.77 13.64 -2.55
N GLU A 236 9.07 13.39 -1.29
CA GLU A 236 10.41 13.48 -0.72
C GLU A 236 11.15 12.14 -0.84
N VAL A 237 12.49 12.18 -0.84
CA VAL A 237 13.30 10.95 -0.80
C VAL A 237 13.25 10.38 0.61
N PHE A 238 12.72 9.17 0.74
CA PHE A 238 12.77 8.44 2.00
C PHE A 238 14.09 7.68 2.12
N ASN A 239 14.94 8.14 3.04
CA ASN A 239 16.21 7.46 3.35
C ASN A 239 15.98 6.42 4.44
N PHE A 240 16.16 5.16 4.11
CA PHE A 240 16.04 4.04 5.06
C PHE A 240 17.38 3.31 5.23
N ALA A 241 17.56 2.73 6.42
CA ALA A 241 18.74 1.89 6.66
C ALA A 241 18.65 0.64 5.76
N GLN A 242 19.71 0.38 5.00
CA GLN A 242 19.78 -0.84 4.19
C GLN A 242 19.63 -2.09 5.08
N PRO A 243 18.91 -3.14 4.60
CA PRO A 243 18.77 -4.39 5.33
C PRO A 243 20.14 -4.93 5.77
N ASN A 244 20.19 -5.52 6.96
CA ASN A 244 21.40 -6.15 7.45
C ASN A 244 21.95 -7.15 6.40
N LYS A 245 23.26 -7.05 6.08
CA LYS A 245 23.92 -7.86 5.05
C LYS A 245 24.00 -9.38 5.35
N ARG A 246 23.41 -9.83 6.45
CA ARG A 246 23.39 -11.26 6.84
C ARG A 246 22.10 -11.92 6.33
N PHE A 247 22.14 -12.33 5.09
CA PHE A 247 21.19 -13.27 4.49
C PHE A 247 21.93 -14.52 4.06
#